data_a11708693e84d41b402cdb7284307691
#
_entry.id   a11708693e84d41b402cdb7284307691
#
_cell.length_a   1.000
_cell.length_b   1.000
_cell.length_c   1.000
_cell.angle_alpha   90.00
_cell.angle_beta   90.00
_cell.angle_gamma   90.00
#
_symmetry.space_group_name_H-M   'P 1'
#
loop_
_entity.id
_entity.type
_entity.pdbx_description
1 polymer ?
#
loop_
_entity_poly.entity_id
_entity_poly.type
_entity_poly.pdbx_seq_one_letter_code
_entity_poly.pdbx_strand_id
1 'polypeptide(L)'
;MNGIIKKRIFITGMTIVIAAAMTAAIFAALYYTGCLLPRWAKWHDVTMDVKGGKCITDGREEVLQETDNPVDEGPDMIELKHRKVRAYKNGRYIFESPGICRVQNVFYEDIDRDGKRELIFLNFNVGRFGSHRPFWVGRNERKWFQHIYIYDYISEEEMFRPIWMASDIGMDAVDMRIKDKGVIEMEDRYGARSDWMWISFGLRCVSE
;
A
#
# COMPACT_ATOMS: atom_id res chain seq x y z
N MET A 1 -62.04 -3.35 7.52
CA MET A 1 -61.09 -4.04 6.59
C MET A 1 -59.91 -3.15 6.10
N ASN A 2 -60.10 -1.84 5.92
CA ASN A 2 -59.05 -0.95 5.38
C ASN A 2 -57.85 -0.66 6.31
N GLY A 3 -57.96 -0.74 7.62
CA GLY A 3 -56.85 -0.41 8.55
C GLY A 3 -55.77 -1.46 8.62
N ILE A 4 -56.13 -2.74 8.59
CA ILE A 4 -55.17 -3.86 8.66
C ILE A 4 -54.32 -3.94 7.39
N ILE A 5 -54.95 -3.71 6.23
CA ILE A 5 -54.24 -3.72 4.93
C ILE A 5 -53.19 -2.58 4.87
N LYS A 6 -53.58 -1.36 5.27
CA LYS A 6 -52.68 -0.20 5.33
C LYS A 6 -51.47 -0.46 6.26
N LYS A 7 -51.74 -1.05 7.45
CA LYS A 7 -50.67 -1.39 8.41
C LYS A 7 -49.71 -2.45 7.85
N ARG A 8 -50.20 -3.47 7.14
CA ARG A 8 -49.36 -4.49 6.50
C ARG A 8 -48.51 -3.89 5.39
N ILE A 9 -49.10 -3.06 4.51
CA ILE A 9 -48.36 -2.38 3.43
C ILE A 9 -47.23 -1.49 4.00
N PHE A 10 -47.54 -0.75 5.08
CA PHE A 10 -46.55 0.10 5.75
C PHE A 10 -45.41 -0.70 6.38
N ILE A 11 -45.69 -1.81 7.06
CA ILE A 11 -44.69 -2.69 7.65
C ILE A 11 -43.83 -3.31 6.56
N THR A 12 -44.42 -3.82 5.47
CA THR A 12 -43.67 -4.39 4.34
C THR A 12 -42.77 -3.35 3.66
N GLY A 13 -43.27 -2.13 3.45
CA GLY A 13 -42.49 -1.02 2.90
C GLY A 13 -41.29 -0.66 3.79
N MET A 14 -41.51 -0.59 5.11
CA MET A 14 -40.43 -0.30 6.06
C MET A 14 -39.37 -1.41 6.11
N THR A 15 -39.74 -2.69 6.05
CA THR A 15 -38.79 -3.81 5.99
C THR A 15 -37.97 -3.79 4.72
N ILE A 16 -38.54 -3.45 3.57
CA ILE A 16 -37.79 -3.32 2.31
C ILE A 16 -36.75 -2.18 2.40
N VAL A 17 -37.13 -1.04 2.95
CA VAL A 17 -36.23 0.11 3.11
C VAL A 17 -35.06 -0.23 4.05
N ILE A 18 -35.37 -0.89 5.18
CA ILE A 18 -34.31 -1.33 6.12
C ILE A 18 -33.38 -2.34 5.47
N ALA A 19 -33.90 -3.33 4.76
CA ALA A 19 -33.08 -4.32 4.05
C ALA A 19 -32.17 -3.66 2.99
N ALA A 20 -32.70 -2.71 2.22
CA ALA A 20 -31.91 -1.97 1.24
C ALA A 20 -30.79 -1.13 1.89
N ALA A 21 -31.08 -0.45 3.00
CA ALA A 21 -30.11 0.32 3.76
C ALA A 21 -29.01 -0.57 4.35
N MET A 22 -29.35 -1.73 4.91
CA MET A 22 -28.37 -2.70 5.42
C MET A 22 -27.49 -3.25 4.30
N THR A 23 -28.08 -3.59 3.15
CA THR A 23 -27.31 -4.06 1.99
C THR A 23 -26.32 -3.00 1.51
N ALA A 24 -26.74 -1.75 1.39
CA ALA A 24 -25.88 -0.64 1.02
C ALA A 24 -24.74 -0.42 2.04
N ALA A 25 -25.03 -0.52 3.34
CA ALA A 25 -24.02 -0.41 4.39
C ALA A 25 -23.00 -1.56 4.33
N ILE A 26 -23.43 -2.79 4.06
CA ILE A 26 -22.56 -3.95 3.89
C ILE A 26 -21.65 -3.73 2.66
N PHE A 27 -22.19 -3.32 1.52
CA PHE A 27 -21.41 -3.02 0.33
C PHE A 27 -20.39 -1.90 0.58
N ALA A 28 -20.77 -0.84 1.26
CA ALA A 28 -19.85 0.23 1.64
C ALA A 28 -18.71 -0.30 2.55
N ALA A 29 -19.05 -1.10 3.54
CA ALA A 29 -18.07 -1.72 4.42
C ALA A 29 -17.10 -2.61 3.65
N LEU A 30 -17.59 -3.51 2.79
CA LEU A 30 -16.76 -4.38 1.94
C LEU A 30 -15.87 -3.57 0.99
N TYR A 31 -16.36 -2.46 0.47
CA TYR A 31 -15.59 -1.58 -0.39
C TYR A 31 -14.44 -0.91 0.38
N TYR A 32 -14.74 -0.24 1.50
CA TYR A 32 -13.72 0.50 2.27
C TYR A 32 -12.77 -0.41 3.07
N THR A 33 -13.15 -1.64 3.38
CA THR A 33 -12.23 -2.63 3.97
C THR A 33 -11.24 -3.21 2.94
N GLY A 34 -11.46 -2.96 1.64
CA GLY A 34 -10.62 -3.49 0.57
C GLY A 34 -10.92 -4.95 0.22
N CYS A 35 -12.07 -5.51 0.66
CA CYS A 35 -12.48 -6.85 0.26
C CYS A 35 -12.79 -6.98 -1.24
N LEU A 36 -13.12 -5.84 -1.89
CA LEU A 36 -13.44 -5.76 -3.31
C LEU A 36 -12.26 -5.31 -4.18
N LEU A 37 -11.03 -5.37 -3.66
CA LEU A 37 -9.82 -5.06 -4.43
C LEU A 37 -9.60 -6.10 -5.53
N PRO A 38 -8.91 -5.71 -6.62
CA PRO A 38 -8.72 -6.57 -7.77
C PRO A 38 -8.06 -7.91 -7.43
N ARG A 39 -8.58 -9.00 -8.02
CA ARG A 39 -8.02 -10.35 -7.84
C ARG A 39 -6.75 -10.58 -8.66
N TRP A 40 -6.48 -9.75 -9.65
CA TRP A 40 -5.28 -9.84 -10.46
C TRP A 40 -4.03 -9.31 -9.72
N ALA A 41 -4.19 -8.47 -8.71
CA ALA A 41 -3.08 -8.01 -7.88
C ALA A 41 -2.54 -9.16 -7.03
N LYS A 42 -1.23 -9.36 -7.04
CA LYS A 42 -0.56 -10.29 -6.14
C LYS A 42 -0.39 -9.62 -4.77
N TRP A 43 -0.77 -10.33 -3.74
CA TRP A 43 -0.69 -9.87 -2.37
C TRP A 43 0.36 -10.71 -1.66
N HIS A 44 1.35 -10.05 -1.08
CA HIS A 44 2.47 -10.72 -0.41
C HIS A 44 2.36 -10.61 1.10
N ASP A 45 2.84 -11.65 1.79
CA ASP A 45 3.19 -11.60 3.21
C ASP A 45 4.72 -11.56 3.29
N VAL A 46 5.27 -10.51 3.90
CA VAL A 46 6.72 -10.27 3.96
C VAL A 46 7.14 -10.12 5.42
N THR A 47 8.27 -10.71 5.77
CA THR A 47 8.96 -10.49 7.04
C THR A 47 10.44 -10.27 6.75
N MET A 48 10.95 -9.10 7.11
CA MET A 48 12.36 -8.74 6.96
C MET A 48 12.99 -8.65 8.34
N ASP A 49 13.99 -9.47 8.58
CA ASP A 49 14.96 -9.29 9.67
C ASP A 49 16.10 -8.44 9.11
N VAL A 50 16.01 -7.14 9.32
CA VAL A 50 16.96 -6.17 8.74
C VAL A 50 18.34 -6.36 9.34
N LYS A 51 18.46 -6.62 10.65
CA LYS A 51 19.73 -6.87 11.31
C LYS A 51 20.37 -8.20 10.92
N GLY A 52 19.55 -9.23 10.74
CA GLY A 52 19.99 -10.55 10.31
C GLY A 52 20.21 -10.65 8.80
N GLY A 53 19.90 -9.60 8.01
CA GLY A 53 20.08 -9.59 6.57
C GLY A 53 19.16 -10.56 5.83
N LYS A 54 17.97 -10.86 6.36
CA LYS A 54 17.05 -11.87 5.83
C LYS A 54 15.70 -11.29 5.47
N CYS A 55 15.17 -11.71 4.32
CA CYS A 55 13.81 -11.42 3.90
C CYS A 55 13.06 -12.73 3.63
N ILE A 56 11.85 -12.86 4.15
CA ILE A 56 10.96 -13.98 3.85
C ILE A 56 9.73 -13.41 3.16
N THR A 57 9.55 -13.75 1.89
CA THR A 57 8.39 -13.37 1.09
C THR A 57 7.59 -14.62 0.74
N ASP A 58 6.33 -14.70 1.16
CA ASP A 58 5.43 -15.84 0.92
C ASP A 58 6.06 -17.20 1.31
N GLY A 59 6.83 -17.20 2.41
CA GLY A 59 7.52 -18.40 2.91
C GLY A 59 8.83 -18.74 2.20
N ARG A 60 9.31 -17.92 1.26
CA ARG A 60 10.61 -18.07 0.61
C ARG A 60 11.61 -17.12 1.26
N GLU A 61 12.75 -17.68 1.71
CA GLU A 61 13.82 -16.90 2.29
C GLU A 61 14.76 -16.37 1.20
N GLU A 62 15.07 -15.10 1.25
CA GLU A 62 16.01 -14.39 0.40
C GLU A 62 16.95 -13.57 1.30
N VAL A 63 18.17 -13.32 0.83
CA VAL A 63 19.12 -12.45 1.52
C VAL A 63 18.79 -11.01 1.14
N LEU A 64 18.69 -10.11 2.12
CA LEU A 64 18.60 -8.67 1.85
C LEU A 64 19.91 -8.22 1.19
N GLN A 65 19.83 -7.39 0.17
CA GLN A 65 21.04 -6.85 -0.49
C GLN A 65 21.88 -6.09 0.54
N GLU A 66 23.18 -6.36 0.55
CA GLU A 66 24.11 -5.60 1.38
C GLU A 66 24.18 -4.17 0.86
N THR A 67 23.99 -3.21 1.74
CA THR A 67 24.32 -1.81 1.44
C THR A 67 25.79 -1.58 1.70
N ASP A 68 26.43 -0.73 0.90
CA ASP A 68 27.85 -0.36 1.06
C ASP A 68 28.13 0.34 2.40
N ASN A 69 27.11 0.64 3.18
CA ASN A 69 27.19 1.35 4.45
C ASN A 69 26.65 0.46 5.60
N PRO A 70 27.53 -0.16 6.42
CA PRO A 70 27.14 -1.09 7.48
C PRO A 70 26.51 -0.42 8.72
N VAL A 71 26.37 0.90 8.74
CA VAL A 71 25.73 1.63 9.86
C VAL A 71 24.24 1.76 9.55
N ASP A 72 23.57 0.63 9.58
CA ASP A 72 22.12 0.63 9.47
C ASP A 72 21.49 1.00 10.82
N GLU A 73 21.26 2.28 11.03
CA GLU A 73 20.49 2.81 12.17
C GLU A 73 18.98 2.54 12.04
N GLY A 74 18.57 1.83 11.01
CA GLY A 74 17.20 1.55 10.61
C GLY A 74 16.41 0.68 11.61
N PRO A 75 15.22 0.19 11.19
CA PRO A 75 14.42 -0.74 11.97
C PRO A 75 15.15 -2.09 12.11
N ASP A 76 14.80 -2.87 13.13
CA ASP A 76 15.30 -4.23 13.27
C ASP A 76 14.48 -5.21 12.43
N MET A 77 13.18 -4.95 12.32
CA MET A 77 12.23 -5.82 11.64
C MET A 77 11.16 -5.01 10.91
N ILE A 78 10.80 -5.48 9.73
CA ILE A 78 9.68 -4.97 8.93
C ILE A 78 8.76 -6.15 8.59
N GLU A 79 7.47 -5.98 8.77
CA GLU A 79 6.46 -6.97 8.43
C GLU A 79 5.38 -6.37 7.50
N LEU A 80 5.02 -7.11 6.46
CA LEU A 80 3.78 -6.92 5.72
C LEU A 80 2.87 -8.11 6.00
N LYS A 81 1.85 -7.88 6.81
CA LYS A 81 0.81 -8.89 7.12
C LYS A 81 -0.56 -8.26 7.07
N HIS A 82 -1.54 -9.01 6.58
CA HIS A 82 -2.92 -8.53 6.45
C HIS A 82 -3.02 -7.18 5.70
N ARG A 83 -2.20 -6.98 4.67
CA ARG A 83 -2.13 -5.76 3.84
C ARG A 83 -1.71 -4.50 4.62
N LYS A 84 -0.97 -4.68 5.70
CA LYS A 84 -0.40 -3.62 6.54
C LYS A 84 1.09 -3.83 6.73
N VAL A 85 1.84 -2.75 6.51
CA VAL A 85 3.27 -2.70 6.86
C VAL A 85 3.42 -2.22 8.27
N ARG A 86 4.26 -2.89 9.04
CA ARG A 86 4.71 -2.49 10.37
C ARG A 86 6.21 -2.56 10.46
N ALA A 87 6.81 -1.63 11.17
CA ALA A 87 8.24 -1.68 11.47
C ALA A 87 8.50 -1.59 12.97
N TYR A 88 9.57 -2.24 13.41
CA TYR A 88 9.95 -2.36 14.80
C TYR A 88 11.43 -2.05 14.98
N LYS A 89 11.79 -1.41 16.10
CA LYS A 89 13.16 -1.19 16.54
C LYS A 89 13.27 -1.52 18.03
N ASN A 90 14.24 -2.37 18.39
CA ASN A 90 14.43 -2.87 19.77
C ASN A 90 13.13 -3.46 20.36
N GLY A 91 12.36 -4.18 19.54
CA GLY A 91 11.05 -4.74 19.91
C GLY A 91 9.93 -3.71 20.08
N ARG A 92 10.21 -2.41 19.90
CA ARG A 92 9.24 -1.34 19.96
C ARG A 92 8.66 -1.07 18.56
N TYR A 93 7.38 -0.89 18.49
CA TYR A 93 6.66 -0.48 17.31
C TYR A 93 6.98 0.99 16.94
N ILE A 94 7.46 1.24 15.72
CA ILE A 94 7.88 2.57 15.27
C ILE A 94 7.12 3.07 14.03
N PHE A 95 6.43 2.19 13.30
CA PHE A 95 5.71 2.57 12.09
C PHE A 95 4.56 1.61 11.75
N GLU A 96 3.47 2.17 11.23
CA GLU A 96 2.43 1.44 10.52
C GLU A 96 2.02 2.22 9.26
N SER A 97 1.81 1.50 8.16
CA SER A 97 1.26 2.09 6.94
C SER A 97 -0.11 2.73 7.21
N PRO A 98 -0.44 3.87 6.57
CA PRO A 98 -1.70 4.59 6.81
C PRO A 98 -2.92 3.67 6.80
N GLY A 99 -3.87 3.90 7.71
CA GLY A 99 -5.01 3.02 7.97
C GLY A 99 -5.85 2.68 6.74
N ILE A 100 -5.93 3.61 5.79
CA ILE A 100 -6.68 3.44 4.54
C ILE A 100 -5.91 2.63 3.49
N CYS A 101 -4.56 2.57 3.56
CA CYS A 101 -3.75 1.82 2.62
C CYS A 101 -3.98 0.31 2.74
N ARG A 102 -3.98 -0.35 1.59
CA ARG A 102 -3.92 -1.81 1.46
C ARG A 102 -2.66 -2.15 0.71
N VAL A 103 -1.62 -2.48 1.45
CA VAL A 103 -0.28 -2.71 0.89
C VAL A 103 -0.25 -4.05 0.20
N GLN A 104 0.28 -4.05 -1.03
CA GLN A 104 0.41 -5.20 -1.91
C GLN A 104 1.77 -5.87 -1.74
N ASN A 105 2.84 -5.07 -1.72
CA ASN A 105 4.22 -5.51 -1.52
C ASN A 105 5.03 -4.42 -0.83
N VAL A 106 6.14 -4.80 -0.18
CA VAL A 106 7.03 -3.90 0.57
C VAL A 106 8.48 -4.28 0.36
N PHE A 107 9.35 -3.26 0.31
CA PHE A 107 10.80 -3.38 0.18
C PHE A 107 11.48 -2.42 1.15
N TYR A 108 12.72 -2.73 1.52
CA TYR A 108 13.60 -1.87 2.30
C TYR A 108 14.97 -1.83 1.62
N GLU A 109 15.14 -0.88 0.70
CA GLU A 109 16.25 -0.82 -0.25
C GLU A 109 16.68 0.63 -0.50
N ASP A 110 17.95 0.83 -0.82
CA ASP A 110 18.53 2.11 -1.20
C ASP A 110 18.19 2.43 -2.67
N ILE A 111 17.11 3.18 -2.90
CA ILE A 111 16.66 3.48 -4.26
C ILE A 111 17.21 4.78 -4.82
N ASP A 112 17.65 5.70 -3.98
CA ASP A 112 18.22 6.98 -4.40
C ASP A 112 19.74 6.99 -4.38
N ARG A 113 20.36 5.91 -3.87
CA ARG A 113 21.79 5.64 -3.83
C ARG A 113 22.58 6.61 -2.93
N ASP A 114 21.96 7.02 -1.86
CA ASP A 114 22.59 7.83 -0.82
C ASP A 114 23.30 6.98 0.25
N GLY A 115 23.18 5.65 0.17
CA GLY A 115 23.75 4.67 1.10
C GLY A 115 22.83 4.34 2.26
N LYS A 116 21.61 4.89 2.32
CA LYS A 116 20.57 4.54 3.28
C LYS A 116 19.46 3.78 2.57
N ARG A 117 18.71 3.02 3.34
CA ARG A 117 17.56 2.28 2.81
C ARG A 117 16.26 3.02 3.07
N GLU A 118 15.42 3.08 2.06
CA GLU A 118 14.05 3.57 2.14
C GLU A 118 13.06 2.42 2.29
N LEU A 119 11.98 2.69 3.03
CA LEU A 119 10.81 1.83 3.07
C LEU A 119 9.89 2.16 1.90
N ILE A 120 9.78 1.22 0.96
CA ILE A 120 9.05 1.39 -0.29
C ILE A 120 7.89 0.41 -0.31
N PHE A 121 6.69 0.84 -0.64
CA PHE A 121 5.60 -0.11 -0.82
C PHE A 121 4.61 0.30 -1.92
N LEU A 122 4.20 -0.73 -2.67
CA LEU A 122 3.08 -0.66 -3.61
C LEU A 122 1.79 -0.88 -2.82
N ASN A 123 0.83 0.02 -2.98
CA ASN A 123 -0.41 -0.06 -2.21
C ASN A 123 -1.61 0.42 -3.00
N PHE A 124 -2.80 -0.05 -2.60
CA PHE A 124 -4.06 0.55 -2.98
C PHE A 124 -4.51 1.57 -1.93
N ASN A 125 -4.97 2.73 -2.40
CA ASN A 125 -5.60 3.75 -1.59
C ASN A 125 -6.83 4.31 -2.30
N VAL A 126 -7.76 4.89 -1.53
CA VAL A 126 -8.94 5.54 -2.11
C VAL A 126 -8.57 6.95 -2.57
N GLY A 127 -8.85 7.21 -3.85
CA GLY A 127 -8.56 8.48 -4.50
C GLY A 127 -7.26 8.49 -5.28
N ARG A 128 -7.29 9.15 -6.44
CA ARG A 128 -6.14 9.27 -7.33
C ARG A 128 -4.91 9.91 -6.68
N PHE A 129 -5.11 10.80 -5.72
CA PHE A 129 -4.04 11.51 -5.00
C PHE A 129 -3.81 10.93 -3.60
N GLY A 130 -4.42 9.80 -3.27
CA GLY A 130 -4.36 9.24 -1.93
C GLY A 130 -4.87 10.22 -0.87
N SER A 131 -4.17 10.28 0.27
CA SER A 131 -4.52 11.18 1.38
C SER A 131 -4.06 12.63 1.17
N HIS A 132 -3.15 12.89 0.23
CA HIS A 132 -2.51 14.19 0.02
C HIS A 132 -2.89 14.79 -1.34
N ARG A 133 -4.14 15.21 -1.47
CA ARG A 133 -4.64 15.86 -2.67
C ARG A 133 -4.03 17.25 -2.82
N PRO A 134 -3.50 17.62 -4.02
CA PRO A 134 -3.05 18.98 -4.31
C PRO A 134 -4.17 20.01 -4.11
N PHE A 135 -3.85 21.19 -3.61
CA PHE A 135 -4.85 22.21 -3.26
C PHE A 135 -5.63 22.75 -4.47
N TRP A 136 -5.05 22.69 -5.66
CA TRP A 136 -5.71 23.10 -6.93
C TRP A 136 -6.67 22.05 -7.50
N VAL A 137 -6.71 20.85 -6.92
CA VAL A 137 -7.65 19.80 -7.33
C VAL A 137 -8.90 19.90 -6.47
N GLY A 138 -10.02 20.27 -7.05
CA GLY A 138 -11.27 20.49 -6.33
C GLY A 138 -11.84 19.24 -5.66
N ARG A 139 -11.71 18.06 -6.29
CA ARG A 139 -12.28 16.79 -5.79
C ARG A 139 -11.37 15.61 -6.09
N ASN A 140 -11.19 14.74 -5.11
CA ASN A 140 -10.55 13.44 -5.30
C ASN A 140 -11.60 12.39 -5.68
N GLU A 141 -11.23 11.41 -6.49
CA GLU A 141 -12.11 10.29 -6.85
C GLU A 141 -12.29 9.34 -5.67
N ARG A 142 -13.48 8.73 -5.55
CA ARG A 142 -13.77 7.74 -4.51
C ARG A 142 -13.61 6.31 -5.01
N LYS A 143 -12.50 6.06 -5.74
CA LYS A 143 -12.15 4.74 -6.26
C LYS A 143 -10.81 4.31 -5.68
N TRP A 144 -10.55 3.02 -5.70
CA TRP A 144 -9.24 2.49 -5.37
C TRP A 144 -8.29 2.68 -6.55
N PHE A 145 -7.11 3.24 -6.27
CA PHE A 145 -6.00 3.39 -7.20
C PHE A 145 -4.74 2.81 -6.59
N GLN A 146 -3.80 2.41 -7.42
CA GLN A 146 -2.48 1.98 -6.95
C GLN A 146 -1.54 3.16 -6.83
N HIS A 147 -0.74 3.12 -5.78
CA HIS A 147 0.24 4.14 -5.43
C HIS A 147 1.54 3.48 -4.99
N ILE A 148 2.66 4.17 -5.19
CA ILE A 148 3.93 3.83 -4.57
C ILE A 148 4.20 4.88 -3.50
N TYR A 149 4.46 4.44 -2.28
CA TYR A 149 4.85 5.30 -1.16
C TYR A 149 6.26 4.95 -0.72
N ILE A 150 7.06 5.98 -0.49
CA ILE A 150 8.46 5.88 -0.10
C ILE A 150 8.69 6.71 1.15
N TYR A 151 9.33 6.10 2.13
CA TYR A 151 9.62 6.69 3.42
C TYR A 151 11.09 6.55 3.74
N ASP A 152 11.70 7.63 4.19
CA ASP A 152 13.03 7.65 4.76
C ASP A 152 12.97 7.39 6.27
N TYR A 153 13.99 6.73 6.82
CA TYR A 153 14.12 6.53 8.26
C TYR A 153 14.98 7.63 8.88
N ILE A 154 14.40 8.37 9.83
CA ILE A 154 15.07 9.43 10.56
C ILE A 154 15.58 8.88 11.88
N SER A 155 16.89 8.66 11.98
CA SER A 155 17.54 8.00 13.12
C SER A 155 17.35 8.74 14.43
N GLU A 156 17.44 10.08 14.39
CA GLU A 156 17.33 10.94 15.58
C GLU A 156 15.93 10.91 16.19
N GLU A 157 14.91 10.68 15.36
CA GLU A 157 13.52 10.64 15.78
C GLU A 157 13.00 9.20 15.94
N GLU A 158 13.78 8.20 15.51
CA GLU A 158 13.42 6.77 15.40
C GLU A 158 12.06 6.58 14.72
N MET A 159 11.85 7.26 13.57
CA MET A 159 10.58 7.21 12.85
C MET A 159 10.77 7.26 11.33
N PHE A 160 9.77 6.78 10.61
CA PHE A 160 9.70 6.92 9.17
C PHE A 160 8.99 8.23 8.77
N ARG A 161 9.61 8.98 7.85
CA ARG A 161 9.06 10.20 7.27
C ARG A 161 8.78 9.99 5.77
N PRO A 162 7.60 10.34 5.26
CA PRO A 162 7.33 10.20 3.83
C PRO A 162 8.19 11.17 3.02
N ILE A 163 8.93 10.67 2.05
CA ILE A 163 9.69 11.47 1.08
C ILE A 163 8.97 11.56 -0.26
N TRP A 164 8.21 10.51 -0.61
CA TRP A 164 7.43 10.51 -1.83
C TRP A 164 6.15 9.68 -1.69
N MET A 165 5.05 10.30 -2.04
CA MET A 165 3.75 9.65 -2.05
C MET A 165 3.14 9.89 -3.43
N ALA A 166 3.39 8.96 -4.36
CA ALA A 166 2.89 9.06 -5.72
C ALA A 166 1.38 9.29 -5.74
N SER A 167 0.93 10.08 -6.68
CA SER A 167 -0.44 9.97 -7.18
C SER A 167 -0.65 8.58 -7.78
N ASP A 168 -1.82 8.30 -8.32
CA ASP A 168 -2.07 7.11 -9.12
C ASP A 168 -0.90 6.85 -10.09
N ILE A 169 -0.35 5.62 -10.06
CA ILE A 169 0.80 5.23 -10.89
C ILE A 169 0.44 5.05 -12.37
N GLY A 170 -0.85 5.15 -12.73
CA GLY A 170 -1.32 5.14 -14.10
C GLY A 170 -1.30 3.75 -14.77
N MET A 171 -1.05 2.69 -14.03
CA MET A 171 -1.05 1.31 -14.53
C MET A 171 -1.69 0.34 -13.52
N ASP A 172 -2.13 -0.81 -13.99
CA ASP A 172 -2.62 -1.91 -13.16
C ASP A 172 -1.44 -2.86 -12.84
N ALA A 173 -0.61 -2.52 -11.84
CA ALA A 173 0.56 -3.30 -11.48
C ALA A 173 0.17 -4.58 -10.72
N VAL A 174 0.41 -5.73 -11.34
CA VAL A 174 0.19 -7.06 -10.74
C VAL A 174 1.21 -7.30 -9.64
N ASP A 175 2.46 -6.91 -9.89
CA ASP A 175 3.59 -7.13 -8.99
C ASP A 175 4.64 -6.01 -9.15
N MET A 176 5.47 -5.85 -8.12
CA MET A 176 6.59 -4.93 -8.08
C MET A 176 7.80 -5.66 -7.50
N ARG A 177 8.98 -5.43 -8.07
CA ARG A 177 10.27 -5.96 -7.58
C ARG A 177 11.32 -4.87 -7.62
N ILE A 178 12.33 -4.99 -6.78
CA ILE A 178 13.51 -4.15 -6.88
C ILE A 178 14.65 -4.98 -7.44
N LYS A 179 15.24 -4.49 -8.52
CA LYS A 179 16.43 -5.03 -9.18
C LYS A 179 17.68 -4.36 -8.61
N ASP A 180 18.83 -4.84 -9.03
CA ASP A 180 20.12 -4.21 -8.70
C ASP A 180 20.09 -2.70 -8.97
N LYS A 181 20.81 -1.97 -8.14
CA LYS A 181 20.95 -0.50 -8.23
C LYS A 181 19.64 0.28 -8.04
N GLY A 182 18.72 -0.22 -7.22
CA GLY A 182 17.49 0.50 -6.87
C GLY A 182 16.51 0.69 -8.03
N VAL A 183 16.60 -0.15 -9.08
CA VAL A 183 15.64 -0.13 -10.19
C VAL A 183 14.37 -0.86 -9.77
N ILE A 184 13.24 -0.20 -9.85
CA ILE A 184 11.92 -0.79 -9.59
C ILE A 184 11.37 -1.37 -10.88
N GLU A 185 11.18 -2.68 -10.95
CA GLU A 185 10.45 -3.34 -12.03
C GLU A 185 8.99 -3.50 -11.63
N MET A 186 8.07 -3.07 -12.48
CA MET A 186 6.63 -3.32 -12.34
C MET A 186 6.14 -4.19 -13.50
N GLU A 187 5.33 -5.19 -13.17
CA GLU A 187 4.62 -6.04 -14.12
C GLU A 187 3.14 -5.67 -14.12
N ASP A 188 2.58 -5.31 -15.28
CA ASP A 188 1.17 -4.99 -15.40
C ASP A 188 0.31 -6.25 -15.57
N ARG A 189 -1.02 -6.09 -15.53
CA ARG A 189 -1.97 -7.19 -15.69
C ARG A 189 -1.99 -7.84 -17.06
N TYR A 190 -1.29 -7.28 -18.03
CA TYR A 190 -1.14 -7.83 -19.38
C TYR A 190 0.21 -8.51 -19.58
N GLY A 191 1.06 -8.53 -18.53
CA GLY A 191 2.39 -9.12 -18.53
C GLY A 191 3.48 -8.20 -19.11
N ALA A 192 3.14 -6.94 -19.41
CA ALA A 192 4.16 -5.96 -19.79
C ALA A 192 4.97 -5.53 -18.56
N ARG A 193 6.27 -5.33 -18.77
CA ARG A 193 7.18 -4.92 -17.71
C ARG A 193 7.74 -3.56 -18.00
N SER A 194 7.88 -2.76 -16.96
CA SER A 194 8.48 -1.44 -17.01
C SER A 194 9.44 -1.25 -15.86
N ASP A 195 10.58 -0.61 -16.18
CA ASP A 195 11.63 -0.27 -15.22
C ASP A 195 11.53 1.20 -14.84
N TRP A 196 11.65 1.47 -13.56
CA TRP A 196 11.54 2.81 -12.98
C TRP A 196 12.73 3.09 -12.08
N MET A 197 13.23 4.31 -12.14
CA MET A 197 14.36 4.76 -11.32
C MET A 197 14.00 6.03 -10.57
N TRP A 198 14.57 6.15 -9.37
CA TRP A 198 14.52 7.41 -8.64
C TRP A 198 15.39 8.47 -9.33
N ILE A 199 14.80 9.62 -9.63
CA ILE A 199 15.49 10.76 -10.23
C ILE A 199 15.09 12.02 -9.47
N SER A 200 16.03 12.57 -8.73
CA SER A 200 15.88 13.81 -7.94
C SER A 200 14.78 13.74 -6.89
N PHE A 201 13.50 13.80 -7.27
CA PHE A 201 12.37 13.88 -6.34
C PHE A 201 11.18 12.99 -6.74
N GLY A 202 11.45 11.92 -7.49
CA GLY A 202 10.39 10.98 -7.88
C GLY A 202 10.86 9.86 -8.80
N LEU A 203 9.94 8.95 -9.10
CA LEU A 203 10.19 7.83 -10.01
C LEU A 203 9.93 8.23 -11.46
N ARG A 204 10.83 7.82 -12.34
CA ARG A 204 10.71 7.97 -13.79
C ARG A 204 10.81 6.61 -14.47
N CYS A 205 9.90 6.33 -15.40
CA CYS A 205 10.00 5.17 -16.28
C CYS A 205 11.22 5.30 -17.19
N VAL A 206 12.06 4.26 -17.22
CA VAL A 206 13.32 4.21 -17.98
C VAL A 206 13.36 3.06 -18.97
N SER A 207 12.34 2.17 -18.98
CA SER A 207 12.16 1.18 -20.05
C SER A 207 11.68 1.86 -21.34
N GLU A 208 12.26 1.48 -22.45
CA GLU A 208 11.82 1.84 -23.78
C GLU A 208 10.69 0.95 -24.26
#